data_6115d1204a19fceae59f0f06ddfa0524
#
_entry.id   6115d1204a19fceae59f0f06ddfa0524
#
_cell.length_a   1.000
_cell.length_b   1.000
_cell.length_c   1.000
_cell.angle_alpha   90.00
_cell.angle_beta   90.00
_cell.angle_gamma   90.00
#
_symmetry.space_group_name_H-M   'P 1'
#
loop_
_entity.id
_entity.type
_entity.pdbx_description
1 polymer ?
#
loop_
_entity_poly.entity_id
_entity_poly.type
_entity_poly.pdbx_seq_one_letter_code
_entity_poly.pdbx_strand_id
1 'polypeptide(L)'
;ASRSKDILGRVYEYFLSEFASAEGKKGGQFYTPAYVVRVLVEMLAPYTGRVYDTCCGSGGMFVQSAKFIEAHTSGNGNGGRARTKISIYGQESNYTTWRLAKMNLAIRGIDAHIAHGDSFHNDQHPDLKADYVLANPPFNDSDWRGELLKEDKRWQYGTPPPNNANFAWVQHFIHHLAPGGMTGFVLSNGSMSSNTSGEGEIRKAIIEADLVDCMVALPGQLFYSTQIPACLWFLTRDKQNGKFRDRRGETLFIDARQMGTLVDRVHRQLNDDDIAKIAGTYHAWRGDSLVGQTFAPAPAGKGEHADSPLQYADIPGFCKSATLDDIRKHGYVLTPGRYVGAAEVEDDGEPFDEKMARLAATLREQMQEAGRLDKAIEANLWGLGFGLEV
;
A
#
# COMPACT_ATOMS: atom_id res chain seq x y z
N ALA A 1 -15.03 29.96 -5.70
CA ALA A 1 -13.98 29.74 -4.69
C ALA A 1 -13.47 28.28 -4.67
N SER A 2 -14.31 27.26 -4.87
CA SER A 2 -13.90 25.85 -4.84
C SER A 2 -13.04 25.45 -6.06
N ARG A 3 -13.40 25.92 -7.25
CA ARG A 3 -12.71 25.60 -8.52
C ARG A 3 -11.28 26.17 -8.60
N SER A 4 -11.02 27.35 -8.00
CA SER A 4 -9.67 27.97 -7.98
C SER A 4 -8.73 27.26 -6.99
N LYS A 5 -9.26 26.76 -5.87
CA LYS A 5 -8.46 25.96 -4.90
C LYS A 5 -8.03 24.61 -5.48
N ASP A 6 -8.89 23.98 -6.29
CA ASP A 6 -8.57 22.71 -6.97
C ASP A 6 -7.47 22.90 -8.03
N ILE A 7 -7.51 23.99 -8.81
CA ILE A 7 -6.47 24.30 -9.81
C ILE A 7 -5.12 24.51 -9.13
N LEU A 8 -5.05 25.33 -8.07
CA LEU A 8 -3.81 25.60 -7.35
C LEU A 8 -3.25 24.31 -6.71
N GLY A 9 -4.12 23.45 -6.20
CA GLY A 9 -3.76 22.15 -5.68
C GLY A 9 -3.16 21.23 -6.73
N ARG A 10 -3.71 21.17 -7.94
CA ARG A 10 -3.16 20.35 -9.06
C ARG A 10 -1.82 20.89 -9.56
N VAL A 11 -1.68 22.20 -9.68
CA VAL A 11 -0.40 22.84 -10.05
C VAL A 11 0.66 22.49 -8.99
N TYR A 12 0.31 22.51 -7.72
CA TYR A 12 1.22 22.14 -6.64
C TYR A 12 1.59 20.65 -6.68
N GLU A 13 0.64 19.73 -6.93
CA GLU A 13 0.91 18.31 -7.12
C GLU A 13 1.83 18.04 -8.31
N TYR A 14 1.64 18.76 -9.43
CA TYR A 14 2.53 18.68 -10.58
C TYR A 14 3.97 19.10 -10.21
N PHE A 15 4.15 20.23 -9.55
CA PHE A 15 5.48 20.65 -9.10
C PHE A 15 6.10 19.65 -8.10
N LEU A 16 5.33 19.10 -7.17
CA LEU A 16 5.82 18.06 -6.25
C LEU A 16 6.29 16.81 -6.99
N SER A 17 5.56 16.37 -8.02
CA SER A 17 5.96 15.21 -8.83
C SER A 17 7.26 15.46 -9.61
N GLU A 18 7.42 16.66 -10.17
CA GLU A 18 8.66 17.05 -10.86
C GLU A 18 9.84 17.18 -9.89
N PHE A 19 9.64 17.77 -8.71
CA PHE A 19 10.67 17.83 -7.67
C PHE A 19 11.07 16.44 -7.18
N ALA A 20 10.11 15.55 -6.92
CA ALA A 20 10.36 14.17 -6.51
C ALA A 20 11.15 13.39 -7.58
N SER A 21 10.84 13.62 -8.85
CA SER A 21 11.57 13.01 -9.98
C SER A 21 13.00 13.54 -10.08
N ALA A 22 13.23 14.81 -9.75
CA ALA A 22 14.56 15.44 -9.79
C ALA A 22 15.42 15.05 -8.58
N GLU A 23 14.86 14.96 -7.38
CA GLU A 23 15.57 14.61 -6.15
C GLU A 23 15.66 13.09 -5.91
N GLY A 24 14.77 12.29 -6.47
CA GLY A 24 14.70 10.83 -6.29
C GLY A 24 15.96 10.07 -6.69
N LYS A 25 16.88 10.71 -7.41
CA LYS A 25 18.23 10.15 -7.71
C LYS A 25 19.25 10.36 -6.58
N LYS A 26 18.97 11.15 -5.54
CA LYS A 26 19.94 11.50 -4.49
C LYS A 26 19.42 11.48 -3.05
N GLY A 27 18.10 11.38 -2.79
CA GLY A 27 17.54 11.65 -1.46
C GLY A 27 16.68 10.54 -0.84
N GLY A 28 16.38 9.42 -1.51
CA GLY A 28 15.61 8.29 -0.92
C GLY A 28 14.16 8.62 -0.53
N GLN A 29 13.67 9.83 -0.81
CA GLN A 29 12.31 10.24 -0.48
C GLN A 29 11.37 9.82 -1.60
N PHE A 30 10.53 8.83 -1.33
CA PHE A 30 9.58 8.29 -2.30
C PHE A 30 8.27 9.08 -2.25
N TYR A 31 7.95 9.77 -3.34
CA TYR A 31 6.60 10.30 -3.54
C TYR A 31 5.63 9.11 -3.71
N THR A 32 4.67 9.00 -2.81
CA THR A 32 3.65 7.95 -2.89
C THR A 32 2.63 8.33 -3.95
N PRO A 33 2.44 7.52 -5.01
CA PRO A 33 1.45 7.81 -6.03
C PRO A 33 0.04 7.93 -5.45
N ALA A 34 -0.73 8.91 -5.93
CA ALA A 34 -2.05 9.23 -5.39
C ALA A 34 -3.01 8.03 -5.38
N TYR A 35 -2.92 7.13 -6.36
CA TYR A 35 -3.75 5.93 -6.42
C TYR A 35 -3.40 4.91 -5.33
N VAL A 36 -2.12 4.78 -4.92
CA VAL A 36 -1.71 3.92 -3.79
C VAL A 36 -2.24 4.50 -2.47
N VAL A 37 -2.11 5.83 -2.30
CA VAL A 37 -2.66 6.53 -1.13
C VAL A 37 -4.18 6.35 -1.07
N ARG A 38 -4.87 6.43 -2.21
CA ARG A 38 -6.32 6.22 -2.28
C ARG A 38 -6.71 4.82 -1.84
N VAL A 39 -5.99 3.77 -2.25
CA VAL A 39 -6.26 2.41 -1.76
C VAL A 39 -6.20 2.37 -0.23
N LEU A 40 -5.14 2.93 0.39
CA LEU A 40 -5.00 2.96 1.85
C LEU A 40 -6.16 3.70 2.52
N VAL A 41 -6.50 4.89 2.01
CA VAL A 41 -7.56 5.74 2.57
C VAL A 41 -8.94 5.12 2.39
N GLU A 42 -9.24 4.58 1.21
CA GLU A 42 -10.51 3.91 0.94
C GLU A 42 -10.69 2.66 1.82
N MET A 43 -9.63 1.87 2.02
CA MET A 43 -9.70 0.69 2.90
C MET A 43 -9.84 1.06 4.37
N LEU A 44 -9.14 2.07 4.89
CA LEU A 44 -9.25 2.48 6.29
C LEU A 44 -10.52 3.27 6.57
N ALA A 45 -11.00 4.05 5.60
CA ALA A 45 -12.20 4.88 5.70
C ALA A 45 -12.21 5.81 6.93
N PRO A 46 -11.25 6.76 7.05
CA PRO A 46 -11.08 7.60 8.25
C PRO A 46 -12.11 8.75 8.29
N TYR A 47 -13.36 8.44 8.59
CA TYR A 47 -14.43 9.44 8.65
C TYR A 47 -14.31 10.41 9.82
N THR A 48 -13.77 9.96 10.95
CA THR A 48 -13.66 10.74 12.20
C THR A 48 -12.47 10.28 13.01
N GLY A 49 -11.95 11.13 13.90
CA GLY A 49 -10.90 10.77 14.84
C GLY A 49 -9.53 11.36 14.48
N ARG A 50 -8.49 10.83 15.09
CA ARG A 50 -7.11 11.28 14.91
C ARG A 50 -6.43 10.45 13.82
N VAL A 51 -5.94 11.15 12.80
CA VAL A 51 -5.18 10.58 11.68
C VAL A 51 -3.73 10.99 11.84
N TYR A 52 -2.82 10.04 11.86
CA TYR A 52 -1.40 10.27 12.06
C TYR A 52 -0.56 9.64 10.95
N ASP A 53 0.41 10.40 10.45
CA ASP A 53 1.47 9.94 9.54
C ASP A 53 2.83 10.29 10.14
N THR A 54 3.58 9.28 10.52
CA THR A 54 4.86 9.41 11.24
C THR A 54 6.04 9.76 10.32
N CYS A 55 5.85 9.73 9.00
CA CYS A 55 6.83 10.04 7.96
C CYS A 55 6.13 10.69 6.77
N CYS A 56 5.43 11.81 7.05
CA CYS A 56 4.34 12.32 6.23
C CYS A 56 4.77 12.88 4.86
N GLY A 57 6.06 12.98 4.59
CA GLY A 57 6.54 13.50 3.33
C GLY A 57 5.94 14.89 3.04
N SER A 58 5.43 15.08 1.84
CA SER A 58 4.73 16.30 1.43
C SER A 58 3.25 16.38 1.87
N GLY A 59 2.78 15.46 2.72
CA GLY A 59 1.41 15.44 3.25
C GLY A 59 0.38 14.80 2.33
N GLY A 60 0.79 13.97 1.39
CA GLY A 60 -0.10 13.31 0.41
C GLY A 60 -1.20 12.48 1.03
N MET A 61 -0.90 11.72 2.11
CA MET A 61 -1.88 10.92 2.86
C MET A 61 -3.02 11.78 3.42
N PHE A 62 -2.70 12.94 3.98
CA PHE A 62 -3.69 13.86 4.56
C PHE A 62 -4.58 14.49 3.50
N VAL A 63 -4.01 14.87 2.34
CA VAL A 63 -4.77 15.41 1.22
C VAL A 63 -5.79 14.41 0.72
N GLN A 64 -5.43 13.13 0.55
CA GLN A 64 -6.35 12.10 0.11
C GLN A 64 -7.39 11.76 1.19
N SER A 65 -7.01 11.74 2.47
CA SER A 65 -7.97 11.58 3.58
C SER A 65 -9.03 12.68 3.60
N ALA A 66 -8.63 13.93 3.36
CA ALA A 66 -9.57 15.05 3.26
C ALA A 66 -10.49 14.93 2.03
N LYS A 67 -9.95 14.55 0.86
CA LYS A 67 -10.72 14.28 -0.35
C LYS A 67 -11.73 13.15 -0.16
N PHE A 68 -11.33 12.07 0.52
CA PHE A 68 -12.21 10.96 0.87
C PHE A 68 -13.43 11.42 1.66
N ILE A 69 -13.20 12.20 2.73
CA ILE A 69 -14.30 12.74 3.56
C ILE A 69 -15.21 13.65 2.73
N GLU A 70 -14.65 14.53 1.88
CA GLU A 70 -15.44 15.39 1.00
C GLU A 70 -16.33 14.58 0.04
N ALA A 71 -15.78 13.54 -0.58
CA ALA A 71 -16.52 12.70 -1.52
C ALA A 71 -17.70 11.95 -0.86
N HIS A 72 -17.48 11.39 0.33
CA HIS A 72 -18.46 10.54 1.01
C HIS A 72 -19.43 11.30 1.91
N THR A 73 -19.23 12.61 2.14
CA THR A 73 -20.14 13.42 2.98
C THR A 73 -20.96 14.44 2.19
N SER A 74 -20.67 14.66 0.92
CA SER A 74 -21.37 15.63 0.06
C SER A 74 -22.84 15.28 -0.23
N GLY A 75 -23.27 14.03 -0.02
CA GLY A 75 -24.65 13.59 -0.20
C GLY A 75 -25.65 14.09 0.85
N ASN A 76 -25.22 14.57 2.01
CA ASN A 76 -26.08 14.95 3.13
C ASN A 76 -26.20 16.47 3.38
N GLY A 77 -25.91 17.32 2.41
CA GLY A 77 -26.14 18.78 2.51
C GLY A 77 -25.25 19.55 3.52
N ASN A 78 -24.36 18.89 4.23
CA ASN A 78 -23.54 19.43 5.31
C ASN A 78 -22.02 19.46 5.01
N GLY A 79 -21.62 19.55 3.73
CA GLY A 79 -20.22 19.48 3.29
C GLY A 79 -19.22 20.42 4.00
N GLY A 80 -19.70 21.52 4.60
CA GLY A 80 -18.86 22.42 5.39
C GLY A 80 -18.50 21.92 6.79
N ARG A 81 -19.30 21.03 7.39
CA ARG A 81 -19.06 20.48 8.74
C ARG A 81 -18.24 19.18 8.77
N ALA A 82 -18.08 18.49 7.65
CA ALA A 82 -17.37 17.23 7.58
C ALA A 82 -15.85 17.39 7.73
N ARG A 83 -15.26 18.52 7.29
CA ARG A 83 -13.84 18.84 7.43
C ARG A 83 -13.33 18.92 8.88
N THR A 84 -14.23 19.09 9.84
CA THR A 84 -13.90 19.22 11.27
C THR A 84 -13.92 17.88 12.03
N LYS A 85 -14.14 16.75 11.35
CA LYS A 85 -14.30 15.46 12.03
C LYS A 85 -12.99 14.71 12.26
N ILE A 86 -11.94 15.03 11.51
CA ILE A 86 -10.61 14.44 11.72
C ILE A 86 -9.63 15.48 12.25
N SER A 87 -8.77 15.05 13.17
CA SER A 87 -7.61 15.81 13.64
C SER A 87 -6.36 15.19 13.05
N ILE A 88 -5.60 15.97 12.30
CA ILE A 88 -4.45 15.52 11.53
C ILE A 88 -3.15 15.82 12.27
N TYR A 89 -2.33 14.79 12.44
CA TYR A 89 -1.01 14.86 13.02
C TYR A 89 0.00 14.27 12.04
N GLY A 90 1.19 14.86 11.97
CA GLY A 90 2.26 14.37 11.11
C GLY A 90 3.63 14.68 11.66
N GLN A 91 4.61 13.90 11.22
CA GLN A 91 6.01 14.17 11.50
C GLN A 91 6.84 13.93 10.24
N GLU A 92 7.85 14.78 10.02
CA GLU A 92 8.76 14.68 8.88
C GLU A 92 10.17 15.09 9.31
N SER A 93 11.15 14.26 8.98
CA SER A 93 12.55 14.47 9.38
C SER A 93 13.28 15.47 8.48
N ASN A 94 12.93 15.53 7.19
CA ASN A 94 13.52 16.46 6.25
C ASN A 94 12.87 17.84 6.36
N TYR A 95 13.66 18.87 6.69
CA TYR A 95 13.17 20.22 6.91
C TYR A 95 12.48 20.82 5.67
N THR A 96 13.03 20.60 4.48
CA THR A 96 12.45 21.10 3.23
C THR A 96 11.10 20.42 2.95
N THR A 97 11.04 19.10 3.08
CA THR A 97 9.82 18.29 2.88
C THR A 97 8.75 18.64 3.91
N TRP A 98 9.14 18.87 5.18
CA TRP A 98 8.23 19.36 6.22
C TRP A 98 7.59 20.70 5.84
N ARG A 99 8.36 21.67 5.30
CA ARG A 99 7.83 22.94 4.81
C ARG A 99 6.87 22.73 3.64
N LEU A 100 7.21 21.84 2.70
CA LEU A 100 6.34 21.48 1.59
C LEU A 100 5.01 20.90 2.07
N ALA A 101 5.03 20.02 3.07
CA ALA A 101 3.81 19.48 3.68
C ALA A 101 2.93 20.59 4.25
N LYS A 102 3.50 21.49 5.03
CA LYS A 102 2.75 22.64 5.60
C LYS A 102 2.15 23.53 4.52
N MET A 103 2.89 23.82 3.45
CA MET A 103 2.39 24.60 2.32
C MET A 103 1.27 23.87 1.59
N ASN A 104 1.45 22.57 1.34
CA ASN A 104 0.46 21.72 0.68
C ASN A 104 -0.90 21.73 1.40
N LEU A 105 -0.87 21.56 2.72
CA LEU A 105 -2.06 21.54 3.55
C LEU A 105 -2.69 22.94 3.68
N ALA A 106 -1.89 23.99 3.86
CA ALA A 106 -2.35 25.37 3.96
C ALA A 106 -3.09 25.82 2.68
N ILE A 107 -2.54 25.55 1.49
CA ILE A 107 -3.16 25.89 0.19
C ILE A 107 -4.56 25.25 0.07
N ARG A 108 -4.76 24.06 0.63
CA ARG A 108 -6.02 23.34 0.61
C ARG A 108 -6.95 23.68 1.78
N GLY A 109 -6.47 24.51 2.72
CA GLY A 109 -7.21 24.86 3.92
C GLY A 109 -7.44 23.66 4.85
N ILE A 110 -6.46 22.73 4.88
CA ILE A 110 -6.46 21.57 5.78
C ILE A 110 -5.66 21.98 7.03
N ASP A 111 -6.32 21.97 8.18
CA ASP A 111 -5.66 22.19 9.47
C ASP A 111 -4.97 20.91 9.95
N ALA A 112 -3.69 21.01 10.34
CA ALA A 112 -2.88 19.88 10.71
C ALA A 112 -1.71 20.26 11.61
N HIS A 113 -1.39 19.38 12.56
CA HIS A 113 -0.24 19.49 13.46
C HIS A 113 0.95 18.72 12.90
N ILE A 114 1.75 19.38 12.04
CA ILE A 114 2.92 18.77 11.40
C ILE A 114 4.19 19.21 12.11
N ALA A 115 4.86 18.27 12.78
CA ALA A 115 6.11 18.51 13.49
C ALA A 115 7.34 18.16 12.62
N HIS A 116 8.47 18.82 12.90
CA HIS A 116 9.76 18.51 12.29
C HIS A 116 10.61 17.70 13.29
N GLY A 117 11.09 16.54 12.88
CA GLY A 117 11.94 15.66 13.70
C GLY A 117 12.00 14.23 13.18
N ASP A 118 13.03 13.51 13.58
CA ASP A 118 13.21 12.08 13.35
C ASP A 118 12.24 11.29 14.25
N SER A 119 11.37 10.49 13.65
CA SER A 119 10.32 9.75 14.37
C SER A 119 10.86 8.67 15.31
N PHE A 120 12.08 8.19 15.09
CA PHE A 120 12.70 7.23 15.98
C PHE A 120 13.44 7.89 17.16
N HIS A 121 14.26 8.92 16.88
CA HIS A 121 15.16 9.52 17.86
C HIS A 121 14.62 10.81 18.48
N ASN A 122 13.61 11.43 17.89
CA ASN A 122 13.01 12.67 18.36
C ASN A 122 11.52 12.71 18.01
N ASP A 123 10.76 11.77 18.60
CA ASP A 123 9.32 11.68 18.45
C ASP A 123 8.65 12.92 19.05
N GLN A 124 8.02 13.72 18.21
CA GLN A 124 7.34 14.96 18.58
C GLN A 124 5.90 14.76 19.04
N HIS A 125 5.39 13.53 18.93
CA HIS A 125 4.04 13.15 19.34
C HIS A 125 4.02 11.93 20.28
N PRO A 126 4.90 11.84 21.30
CA PRO A 126 5.18 10.60 22.05
C PRO A 126 3.95 10.00 22.75
N ASP A 127 2.99 10.84 23.12
CA ASP A 127 1.77 10.42 23.85
C ASP A 127 0.55 10.30 22.93
N LEU A 128 0.71 10.60 21.63
CA LEU A 128 -0.39 10.52 20.68
C LEU A 128 -0.81 9.05 20.50
N LYS A 129 -2.11 8.81 20.68
CA LYS A 129 -2.78 7.56 20.31
C LYS A 129 -3.80 7.87 19.22
N ALA A 130 -3.47 7.46 17.99
CA ALA A 130 -4.25 7.75 16.80
C ALA A 130 -5.30 6.68 16.54
N ASP A 131 -6.44 7.11 16.02
CA ASP A 131 -7.49 6.20 15.57
C ASP A 131 -7.09 5.56 14.22
N TYR A 132 -6.33 6.31 13.41
CA TYR A 132 -5.79 5.84 12.14
C TYR A 132 -4.33 6.27 11.99
N VAL A 133 -3.46 5.33 11.63
CA VAL A 133 -2.09 5.62 11.18
C VAL A 133 -1.98 5.24 9.71
N LEU A 134 -1.61 6.20 8.85
CA LEU A 134 -1.37 5.99 7.43
C LEU A 134 0.05 6.42 7.10
N ALA A 135 0.86 5.54 6.51
CA ALA A 135 2.26 5.88 6.26
C ALA A 135 2.84 5.17 5.03
N ASN A 136 3.84 5.81 4.43
CA ASN A 136 4.75 5.19 3.48
C ASN A 136 6.19 5.47 3.93
N PRO A 137 6.73 4.66 4.84
CA PRO A 137 8.08 4.87 5.36
C PRO A 137 9.15 4.56 4.30
N PRO A 138 10.39 5.04 4.47
CA PRO A 138 11.52 4.63 3.66
C PRO A 138 11.70 3.11 3.70
N PHE A 139 11.80 2.47 2.50
CA PHE A 139 11.96 1.02 2.42
C PHE A 139 13.39 0.60 2.71
N ASN A 140 13.56 -0.40 3.57
CA ASN A 140 14.85 -1.03 3.87
C ASN A 140 15.94 -0.02 4.31
N ASP A 141 15.55 1.01 5.05
CA ASP A 141 16.49 2.01 5.57
C ASP A 141 17.51 1.35 6.50
N SER A 142 18.79 1.42 6.12
CA SER A 142 19.91 0.86 6.86
C SER A 142 20.58 1.88 7.80
N ASP A 143 20.30 3.17 7.63
CA ASP A 143 20.99 4.26 8.33
C ASP A 143 20.14 4.88 9.47
N TRP A 144 19.13 4.16 9.94
CA TRP A 144 18.21 4.63 10.97
C TRP A 144 18.80 4.63 12.40
N ARG A 145 20.07 4.26 12.55
CA ARG A 145 20.83 4.23 13.84
C ARG A 145 20.13 3.39 14.92
N GLY A 146 19.61 2.23 14.55
CA GLY A 146 18.87 1.33 15.43
C GLY A 146 19.66 0.80 16.62
N GLU A 147 21.00 0.79 16.53
CA GLU A 147 21.89 0.41 17.61
C GLU A 147 21.75 1.30 18.85
N LEU A 148 21.27 2.54 18.70
CA LEU A 148 21.00 3.48 19.80
C LEU A 148 19.66 3.25 20.49
N LEU A 149 18.79 2.43 19.90
CA LEU A 149 17.40 2.22 20.33
C LEU A 149 17.10 0.79 20.74
N LYS A 150 18.11 -0.02 21.10
CA LYS A 150 17.92 -1.44 21.45
C LYS A 150 16.92 -1.68 22.59
N GLU A 151 16.89 -0.78 23.57
CA GLU A 151 16.05 -0.85 24.79
C GLU A 151 14.78 0.01 24.65
N ASP A 152 14.37 0.41 23.42
CA ASP A 152 13.23 1.30 23.25
C ASP A 152 11.91 0.57 23.58
N LYS A 153 11.04 1.23 24.36
CA LYS A 153 9.74 0.70 24.81
C LYS A 153 8.78 0.34 23.68
N ARG A 154 9.02 0.83 22.46
CA ARG A 154 8.22 0.53 21.27
C ARG A 154 8.42 -0.90 20.76
N TRP A 155 9.57 -1.54 21.07
CA TRP A 155 9.94 -2.87 20.56
C TRP A 155 9.27 -4.01 21.32
N GLN A 156 7.94 -4.00 21.40
CA GLN A 156 7.15 -5.00 22.15
C GLN A 156 7.15 -6.39 21.49
N TYR A 157 7.43 -6.46 20.19
CA TYR A 157 7.42 -7.70 19.41
C TYR A 157 8.82 -8.19 19.04
N GLY A 158 9.84 -7.57 19.59
CA GLY A 158 11.25 -7.88 19.36
C GLY A 158 12.04 -6.69 18.85
N THR A 159 13.33 -6.63 19.17
CA THR A 159 14.21 -5.54 18.75
C THR A 159 14.46 -5.58 17.26
N PRO A 160 14.13 -4.52 16.49
CA PRO A 160 14.38 -4.48 15.05
C PRO A 160 15.88 -4.54 14.73
N PRO A 161 16.26 -5.13 13.58
CA PRO A 161 17.66 -5.19 13.18
C PRO A 161 18.20 -3.78 12.89
N PRO A 162 19.44 -3.46 13.33
CA PRO A 162 20.02 -2.12 13.16
C PRO A 162 20.24 -1.73 11.70
N ASN A 163 20.29 -2.69 10.78
CA ASN A 163 20.52 -2.50 9.35
C ASN A 163 19.24 -2.51 8.51
N ASN A 164 18.06 -2.53 9.12
CA ASN A 164 16.78 -2.44 8.40
C ASN A 164 15.67 -1.93 9.31
N ALA A 165 15.10 -0.76 8.99
CA ALA A 165 14.08 -0.10 9.78
C ALA A 165 12.65 -0.60 9.54
N ASN A 166 12.40 -1.53 8.61
CA ASN A 166 11.03 -1.92 8.24
C ASN A 166 10.17 -2.28 9.46
N PHE A 167 10.65 -3.16 10.33
CA PHE A 167 9.91 -3.57 11.53
C PHE A 167 10.06 -2.61 12.71
N ALA A 168 10.97 -1.63 12.67
CA ALA A 168 10.96 -0.49 13.56
C ALA A 168 9.77 0.42 13.24
N TRP A 169 9.52 0.72 11.96
CA TRP A 169 8.34 1.45 11.52
C TRP A 169 7.04 0.74 11.88
N VAL A 170 6.93 -0.56 11.61
CA VAL A 170 5.73 -1.34 11.98
C VAL A 170 5.43 -1.22 13.48
N GLN A 171 6.43 -1.40 14.34
CA GLN A 171 6.22 -1.31 15.78
C GLN A 171 5.98 0.13 16.27
N HIS A 172 6.58 1.12 15.61
CA HIS A 172 6.29 2.52 15.87
C HIS A 172 4.82 2.87 15.54
N PHE A 173 4.28 2.38 14.41
CA PHE A 173 2.86 2.54 14.09
C PHE A 173 1.97 1.89 15.14
N ILE A 174 2.23 0.63 15.51
CA ILE A 174 1.48 -0.07 16.56
C ILE A 174 1.53 0.70 17.88
N HIS A 175 2.69 1.25 18.25
CA HIS A 175 2.84 2.04 19.48
C HIS A 175 1.90 3.25 19.50
N HIS A 176 1.69 3.91 18.38
CA HIS A 176 0.85 5.09 18.26
C HIS A 176 -0.63 4.80 18.02
N LEU A 177 -1.05 3.54 17.89
CA LEU A 177 -2.47 3.21 17.77
C LEU A 177 -3.21 3.37 19.09
N ALA A 178 -4.40 3.96 19.03
CA ALA A 178 -5.42 3.90 20.08
C ALA A 178 -5.86 2.43 20.30
N PRO A 179 -6.53 2.11 21.44
CA PRO A 179 -6.98 0.74 21.71
C PRO A 179 -7.82 0.11 20.59
N GLY A 180 -8.70 0.87 19.95
CA GLY A 180 -9.48 0.43 18.77
C GLY A 180 -8.94 0.96 17.45
N GLY A 181 -7.68 1.44 17.42
CA GLY A 181 -7.08 2.06 16.24
C GLY A 181 -6.64 1.06 15.17
N MET A 182 -6.56 1.56 13.95
CA MET A 182 -6.14 0.82 12.76
C MET A 182 -4.99 1.53 12.05
N THR A 183 -4.12 0.76 11.41
CA THR A 183 -3.09 1.33 10.54
C THR A 183 -3.09 0.67 9.18
N GLY A 184 -2.79 1.47 8.14
CA GLY A 184 -2.50 1.00 6.79
C GLY A 184 -1.23 1.66 6.29
N PHE A 185 -0.27 0.87 5.83
CA PHE A 185 1.01 1.39 5.39
C PHE A 185 1.62 0.58 4.24
N VAL A 186 2.56 1.22 3.56
CA VAL A 186 3.28 0.62 2.43
C VAL A 186 4.62 0.08 2.91
N LEU A 187 4.98 -1.13 2.49
CA LEU A 187 6.34 -1.66 2.63
C LEU A 187 6.77 -2.41 1.36
N SER A 188 8.06 -2.69 1.23
CA SER A 188 8.57 -3.59 0.20
C SER A 188 8.04 -5.02 0.40
N ASN A 189 7.86 -5.77 -0.70
CA ASN A 189 7.37 -7.15 -0.63
C ASN A 189 8.22 -8.07 0.25
N GLY A 190 9.51 -7.77 0.41
CA GLY A 190 10.40 -8.51 1.32
C GLY A 190 9.89 -8.58 2.75
N SER A 191 9.19 -7.54 3.23
CA SER A 191 8.63 -7.49 4.58
C SER A 191 7.67 -8.64 4.88
N MET A 192 6.98 -9.17 3.86
CA MET A 192 6.02 -10.27 4.01
C MET A 192 6.67 -11.64 4.27
N SER A 193 7.95 -11.83 3.90
CA SER A 193 8.58 -13.15 3.90
C SER A 193 10.02 -13.20 4.39
N SER A 194 10.72 -12.05 4.53
CA SER A 194 12.10 -12.00 4.99
C SER A 194 12.26 -12.60 6.40
N ASN A 195 13.28 -13.42 6.56
CA ASN A 195 13.72 -13.93 7.86
C ASN A 195 15.12 -13.39 8.24
N THR A 196 15.63 -12.44 7.44
CA THR A 196 16.96 -11.87 7.65
C THR A 196 17.02 -11.11 8.96
N SER A 197 18.09 -11.29 9.69
CA SER A 197 18.41 -10.52 10.92
C SER A 197 17.29 -10.51 11.99
N GLY A 198 16.46 -11.54 12.06
CA GLY A 198 15.38 -11.66 13.06
C GLY A 198 14.05 -11.02 12.67
N GLU A 199 13.90 -10.46 11.48
CA GLU A 199 12.63 -9.89 11.01
C GLU A 199 11.47 -10.91 11.04
N GLY A 200 11.76 -12.18 10.75
CA GLY A 200 10.79 -13.27 10.79
C GLY A 200 10.17 -13.49 12.17
N GLU A 201 10.97 -13.37 13.25
CA GLU A 201 10.47 -13.53 14.61
C GLU A 201 9.60 -12.34 15.06
N ILE A 202 9.95 -11.11 14.66
CA ILE A 202 9.11 -9.94 14.92
C ILE A 202 7.78 -10.07 14.18
N ARG A 203 7.81 -10.46 12.90
CA ARG A 203 6.61 -10.71 12.09
C ARG A 203 5.73 -11.76 12.73
N LYS A 204 6.31 -12.89 13.16
CA LYS A 204 5.61 -13.95 13.88
C LYS A 204 4.95 -13.44 15.16
N ALA A 205 5.67 -12.67 15.98
CA ALA A 205 5.12 -12.11 17.22
C ALA A 205 3.93 -11.17 16.95
N ILE A 206 3.97 -10.35 15.91
CA ILE A 206 2.87 -9.48 15.50
C ILE A 206 1.66 -10.30 15.02
N ILE A 207 1.89 -11.39 14.28
CA ILE A 207 0.83 -12.30 13.81
C ILE A 207 0.19 -13.04 14.99
N GLU A 208 1.00 -13.57 15.91
CA GLU A 208 0.50 -14.28 17.10
C GLU A 208 -0.25 -13.36 18.07
N ALA A 209 0.06 -12.06 18.07
CA ALA A 209 -0.71 -11.04 18.77
C ALA A 209 -2.03 -10.67 18.06
N ASP A 210 -2.36 -11.34 16.97
CA ASP A 210 -3.58 -11.16 16.16
C ASP A 210 -3.79 -9.72 15.66
N LEU A 211 -2.70 -9.01 15.34
CA LEU A 211 -2.76 -7.63 14.89
C LEU A 211 -2.94 -7.49 13.36
N VAL A 212 -2.52 -8.49 12.57
CA VAL A 212 -2.59 -8.42 11.10
C VAL A 212 -4.03 -8.62 10.64
N ASP A 213 -4.64 -7.57 10.09
CA ASP A 213 -6.03 -7.57 9.62
C ASP A 213 -6.13 -7.90 8.12
N CYS A 214 -5.30 -7.25 7.28
CA CYS A 214 -5.29 -7.50 5.85
C CYS A 214 -3.90 -7.29 5.24
N MET A 215 -3.59 -8.09 4.22
CA MET A 215 -2.38 -7.97 3.41
C MET A 215 -2.75 -7.84 1.94
N VAL A 216 -2.22 -6.80 1.25
CA VAL A 216 -2.45 -6.60 -0.19
C VAL A 216 -1.11 -6.64 -0.93
N ALA A 217 -0.94 -7.58 -1.86
CA ALA A 217 0.18 -7.55 -2.79
C ALA A 217 -0.17 -6.64 -3.97
N LEU A 218 0.61 -5.57 -4.15
CA LEU A 218 0.40 -4.61 -5.23
C LEU A 218 1.11 -5.04 -6.53
N PRO A 219 0.67 -4.54 -7.70
CA PRO A 219 1.40 -4.68 -8.94
C PRO A 219 2.81 -4.07 -8.84
N GLY A 220 3.73 -4.55 -9.66
CA GLY A 220 5.00 -3.85 -9.87
C GLY A 220 4.80 -2.53 -10.65
N GLN A 221 5.86 -1.72 -10.72
CA GLN A 221 5.92 -0.51 -11.54
C GLN A 221 4.94 0.63 -11.12
N LEU A 222 4.43 0.61 -9.88
CA LEU A 222 3.54 1.66 -9.38
C LEU A 222 4.29 2.94 -8.96
N PHE A 223 5.54 2.82 -8.52
CA PHE A 223 6.31 3.94 -8.00
C PHE A 223 7.26 4.49 -9.07
N TYR A 224 7.30 5.82 -9.23
CA TYR A 224 8.17 6.48 -10.22
C TYR A 224 9.65 6.40 -9.86
N SER A 225 9.99 6.36 -8.58
CA SER A 225 11.36 6.38 -8.07
C SER A 225 11.97 4.99 -7.87
N THR A 226 11.17 3.93 -7.86
CA THR A 226 11.63 2.56 -7.67
C THR A 226 10.74 1.55 -8.39
N GLN A 227 11.38 0.49 -8.90
CA GLN A 227 10.65 -0.66 -9.45
C GLN A 227 10.43 -1.76 -8.40
N ILE A 228 10.83 -1.53 -7.15
CA ILE A 228 10.66 -2.50 -6.06
C ILE A 228 9.15 -2.76 -5.87
N PRO A 229 8.69 -4.01 -5.97
CA PRO A 229 7.31 -4.34 -5.70
C PRO A 229 6.97 -4.03 -4.25
N ALA A 230 5.83 -3.38 -4.04
CA ALA A 230 5.34 -3.00 -2.73
C ALA A 230 4.10 -3.78 -2.32
N CYS A 231 3.86 -3.84 -1.03
CA CYS A 231 2.65 -4.40 -0.43
C CYS A 231 2.04 -3.42 0.56
N LEU A 232 0.75 -3.60 0.83
CA LEU A 232 0.07 -2.87 1.88
C LEU A 232 -0.18 -3.79 3.07
N TRP A 233 0.16 -3.30 4.23
CA TRP A 233 -0.14 -3.90 5.51
C TRP A 233 -1.28 -3.16 6.18
N PHE A 234 -2.26 -3.90 6.70
CA PHE A 234 -3.29 -3.35 7.56
C PHE A 234 -3.25 -4.08 8.89
N LEU A 235 -3.07 -3.31 9.97
CA LEU A 235 -3.09 -3.84 11.33
C LEU A 235 -4.21 -3.17 12.11
N THR A 236 -4.78 -3.90 13.08
CA THR A 236 -5.76 -3.36 14.02
C THR A 236 -5.48 -3.88 15.42
N ARG A 237 -5.70 -3.04 16.44
CA ARG A 237 -5.56 -3.47 17.84
C ARG A 237 -6.75 -4.25 18.37
N ASP A 238 -7.90 -4.08 17.74
CA ASP A 238 -9.14 -4.70 18.20
C ASP A 238 -9.97 -5.19 17.01
N LYS A 239 -9.99 -6.50 16.81
CA LYS A 239 -10.78 -7.17 15.79
C LYS A 239 -12.23 -7.47 16.22
N GLN A 240 -12.57 -7.21 17.50
CA GLN A 240 -13.88 -7.41 18.08
C GLN A 240 -14.49 -6.10 18.63
N ASN A 241 -14.27 -4.98 17.95
CA ASN A 241 -14.65 -3.64 18.44
C ASN A 241 -16.15 -3.30 18.33
N GLY A 242 -16.99 -4.23 17.93
CA GLY A 242 -18.43 -4.02 17.73
C GLY A 242 -18.80 -3.12 16.55
N LYS A 243 -17.83 -2.52 15.87
CA LYS A 243 -18.00 -1.66 14.70
C LYS A 243 -18.08 -2.49 13.42
N PHE A 244 -17.38 -3.61 13.42
CA PHE A 244 -17.26 -4.57 12.33
C PHE A 244 -17.57 -5.98 12.84
N ARG A 245 -17.66 -6.96 11.95
CA ARG A 245 -17.78 -8.36 12.39
C ARG A 245 -16.56 -8.78 13.25
N ASP A 246 -16.75 -9.78 14.11
CA ASP A 246 -15.62 -10.38 14.82
C ASP A 246 -14.70 -11.10 13.81
N ARG A 247 -13.43 -10.69 13.79
CA ARG A 247 -12.41 -11.18 12.85
C ARG A 247 -11.20 -11.77 13.59
N ARG A 248 -11.34 -12.03 14.89
CA ARG A 248 -10.22 -12.59 15.68
C ARG A 248 -9.73 -13.90 15.07
N GLY A 249 -8.42 -14.04 15.00
CA GLY A 249 -7.74 -15.19 14.42
C GLY A 249 -7.84 -15.30 12.90
N GLU A 250 -8.35 -14.27 12.21
CA GLU A 250 -8.44 -14.23 10.75
C GLU A 250 -7.60 -13.09 10.16
N THR A 251 -7.09 -13.31 8.95
CA THR A 251 -6.39 -12.29 8.13
C THR A 251 -6.88 -12.40 6.69
N LEU A 252 -7.24 -11.25 6.10
CA LEU A 252 -7.58 -11.19 4.69
C LEU A 252 -6.31 -11.05 3.84
N PHE A 253 -6.19 -11.86 2.81
CA PHE A 253 -5.17 -11.76 1.78
C PHE A 253 -5.78 -11.32 0.45
N ILE A 254 -5.23 -10.27 -0.18
CA ILE A 254 -5.65 -9.78 -1.49
C ILE A 254 -4.44 -9.77 -2.42
N ASP A 255 -4.51 -10.46 -3.53
CA ASP A 255 -3.50 -10.47 -4.57
C ASP A 255 -3.91 -9.55 -5.73
N ALA A 256 -3.46 -8.31 -5.68
CA ALA A 256 -3.72 -7.31 -6.71
C ALA A 256 -2.60 -7.21 -7.76
N ARG A 257 -1.63 -8.14 -7.80
CA ARG A 257 -0.45 -8.06 -8.68
C ARG A 257 -0.77 -8.00 -10.16
N GLN A 258 -1.92 -8.51 -10.58
CA GLN A 258 -2.39 -8.51 -11.97
C GLN A 258 -3.26 -7.29 -12.30
N MET A 259 -3.56 -6.41 -11.34
CA MET A 259 -4.43 -5.25 -11.52
C MET A 259 -3.66 -4.05 -12.10
N GLY A 260 -4.42 -3.03 -12.48
CA GLY A 260 -3.88 -1.80 -13.06
C GLY A 260 -3.50 -1.91 -14.52
N THR A 261 -3.34 -0.75 -15.16
CA THR A 261 -2.98 -0.61 -16.57
C THR A 261 -1.62 0.06 -16.72
N LEU A 262 -0.86 -0.35 -17.74
CA LEU A 262 0.39 0.34 -18.10
C LEU A 262 0.05 1.69 -18.74
N VAL A 263 0.56 2.78 -18.16
CA VAL A 263 0.42 4.14 -18.71
C VAL A 263 1.58 4.47 -19.65
N ASP A 264 2.72 3.80 -19.47
CA ASP A 264 3.87 3.82 -20.37
C ASP A 264 4.64 2.48 -20.27
N ARG A 265 5.85 2.41 -20.85
CA ARG A 265 6.65 1.15 -20.89
C ARG A 265 7.10 0.66 -19.51
N VAL A 266 7.14 1.53 -18.50
CA VAL A 266 7.75 1.25 -17.20
C VAL A 266 6.84 1.60 -16.01
N HIS A 267 5.70 2.27 -16.25
CA HIS A 267 4.81 2.70 -15.18
C HIS A 267 3.41 2.11 -15.33
N ARG A 268 2.88 1.64 -14.23
CA ARG A 268 1.52 1.11 -14.07
C ARG A 268 0.72 2.00 -13.13
N GLN A 269 -0.57 2.09 -13.36
CA GLN A 269 -1.50 2.85 -12.53
C GLN A 269 -2.73 2.02 -12.21
N LEU A 270 -3.20 2.09 -10.96
CA LEU A 270 -4.50 1.57 -10.57
C LEU A 270 -5.58 2.58 -10.97
N ASN A 271 -6.64 2.11 -11.62
CA ASN A 271 -7.81 2.91 -11.94
C ASN A 271 -8.85 2.89 -10.80
N ASP A 272 -9.95 3.60 -10.97
CA ASP A 272 -11.00 3.70 -9.95
C ASP A 272 -11.66 2.36 -9.67
N ASP A 273 -11.85 1.51 -10.68
CA ASP A 273 -12.44 0.17 -10.54
C ASP A 273 -11.51 -0.77 -9.78
N ASP A 274 -10.20 -0.70 -10.03
CA ASP A 274 -9.20 -1.46 -9.29
C ASP A 274 -9.24 -1.11 -7.80
N ILE A 275 -9.26 0.20 -7.50
CA ILE A 275 -9.30 0.71 -6.12
C ILE A 275 -10.61 0.28 -5.45
N ALA A 276 -11.75 0.44 -6.13
CA ALA A 276 -13.06 0.04 -5.63
C ALA A 276 -13.13 -1.47 -5.35
N LYS A 277 -12.57 -2.30 -6.23
CA LYS A 277 -12.52 -3.75 -6.05
C LYS A 277 -11.70 -4.15 -4.82
N ILE A 278 -10.50 -3.57 -4.63
CA ILE A 278 -9.65 -3.87 -3.47
C ILE A 278 -10.34 -3.41 -2.18
N ALA A 279 -10.77 -2.15 -2.12
CA ALA A 279 -11.40 -1.58 -0.94
C ALA A 279 -12.75 -2.26 -0.63
N GLY A 280 -13.59 -2.49 -1.63
CA GLY A 280 -14.88 -3.16 -1.49
C GLY A 280 -14.74 -4.58 -0.95
N THR A 281 -13.73 -5.35 -1.39
CA THR A 281 -13.43 -6.67 -0.84
C THR A 281 -13.10 -6.61 0.65
N TYR A 282 -12.28 -5.65 1.08
CA TYR A 282 -11.95 -5.49 2.49
C TYR A 282 -13.17 -5.08 3.33
N HIS A 283 -13.98 -4.14 2.84
CA HIS A 283 -15.20 -3.71 3.53
C HIS A 283 -16.23 -4.82 3.64
N ALA A 284 -16.44 -5.59 2.56
CA ALA A 284 -17.30 -6.77 2.58
C ALA A 284 -16.81 -7.80 3.60
N TRP A 285 -15.50 -8.09 3.62
CA TRP A 285 -14.91 -9.05 4.55
C TRP A 285 -15.07 -8.63 6.01
N ARG A 286 -14.88 -7.35 6.33
CA ARG A 286 -15.04 -6.87 7.71
C ARG A 286 -16.49 -6.57 8.11
N GLY A 287 -17.46 -6.72 7.20
CA GLY A 287 -18.87 -6.49 7.47
C GLY A 287 -19.22 -5.01 7.66
N ASP A 288 -18.58 -4.11 6.91
CA ASP A 288 -18.80 -2.67 6.98
C ASP A 288 -20.03 -2.27 6.15
N SER A 289 -21.16 -2.14 6.79
CA SER A 289 -22.42 -1.79 6.13
C SER A 289 -22.49 -0.34 5.63
N LEU A 290 -21.66 0.56 6.17
CA LEU A 290 -21.68 1.99 5.80
C LEU A 290 -20.99 2.27 4.46
N VAL A 291 -20.01 1.46 4.09
CA VAL A 291 -19.19 1.65 2.90
C VAL A 291 -19.58 0.67 1.79
N GLY A 292 -20.14 -0.48 2.15
CA GLY A 292 -20.56 -1.52 1.21
C GLY A 292 -21.54 -1.06 0.12
N GLN A 293 -22.38 -0.06 0.42
CA GLN A 293 -23.31 0.53 -0.54
C GLN A 293 -22.62 1.43 -1.59
N THR A 294 -21.45 1.98 -1.29
CA THR A 294 -20.73 2.92 -2.16
C THR A 294 -19.86 2.21 -3.19
N PHE A 295 -19.43 0.97 -2.90
CA PHE A 295 -18.51 0.18 -3.72
C PHE A 295 -19.17 -1.00 -4.44
N ALA A 296 -20.48 -1.10 -4.43
CA ALA A 296 -21.19 -2.10 -5.24
C ALA A 296 -20.91 -1.82 -6.73
N PRO A 297 -20.35 -2.76 -7.50
CA PRO A 297 -20.27 -2.61 -8.95
C PRO A 297 -21.69 -2.40 -9.49
N ALA A 298 -21.86 -1.43 -10.40
CA ALA A 298 -23.15 -1.20 -11.04
C ALA A 298 -23.64 -2.53 -11.65
N PRO A 299 -24.89 -2.98 -11.38
CA PRO A 299 -25.36 -4.25 -11.86
C PRO A 299 -25.41 -4.19 -13.40
N ALA A 300 -24.68 -5.11 -14.05
CA ALA A 300 -24.83 -5.38 -15.47
C ALA A 300 -26.19 -6.08 -15.67
N GLY A 301 -27.26 -5.30 -15.83
CA GLY A 301 -28.61 -5.85 -16.09
C GLY A 301 -29.67 -5.22 -15.19
N LYS A 302 -30.72 -4.72 -15.82
CA LYS A 302 -31.93 -4.22 -15.17
C LYS A 302 -32.64 -5.38 -14.42
N GLY A 303 -32.73 -5.28 -13.11
CA GLY A 303 -33.69 -6.06 -12.34
C GLY A 303 -33.15 -6.62 -11.03
N GLU A 304 -33.79 -6.15 -9.95
CA GLU A 304 -33.88 -6.72 -8.60
C GLU A 304 -32.88 -6.25 -7.53
N HIS A 305 -33.43 -5.43 -6.62
CA HIS A 305 -33.09 -5.17 -5.22
C HIS A 305 -31.62 -4.93 -4.82
N ALA A 306 -31.26 -3.64 -4.75
CA ALA A 306 -29.99 -3.10 -4.24
C ALA A 306 -29.88 -3.08 -2.69
N ASP A 307 -30.53 -3.99 -1.96
CA ASP A 307 -30.59 -3.96 -0.49
C ASP A 307 -29.88 -5.13 0.21
N SER A 308 -29.09 -5.96 -0.49
CA SER A 308 -28.29 -6.98 0.20
C SER A 308 -26.91 -6.42 0.52
N PRO A 309 -26.47 -6.49 1.80
CA PRO A 309 -25.10 -6.12 2.14
C PRO A 309 -24.14 -6.98 1.31
N LEU A 310 -23.04 -6.39 0.80
CA LEU A 310 -22.00 -7.10 0.07
C LEU A 310 -21.52 -8.29 0.91
N GLN A 311 -21.89 -9.51 0.49
CA GLN A 311 -21.46 -10.71 1.18
C GLN A 311 -20.06 -11.06 0.69
N TYR A 312 -19.09 -11.14 1.60
CA TYR A 312 -17.75 -11.58 1.28
C TYR A 312 -17.74 -13.06 0.90
N ALA A 313 -16.97 -13.37 -0.13
CA ALA A 313 -16.59 -14.75 -0.48
C ALA A 313 -15.13 -14.77 -0.92
N ASP A 314 -14.43 -15.87 -0.63
CA ASP A 314 -13.10 -16.14 -1.17
C ASP A 314 -13.18 -16.21 -2.72
N ILE A 315 -12.22 -15.57 -3.39
CA ILE A 315 -12.13 -15.60 -4.86
C ILE A 315 -10.76 -16.17 -5.24
N PRO A 316 -10.70 -17.39 -5.84
CA PRO A 316 -9.46 -17.99 -6.28
C PRO A 316 -8.62 -17.02 -7.14
N GLY A 317 -7.32 -16.95 -6.85
CA GLY A 317 -6.39 -16.06 -7.54
C GLY A 317 -6.48 -14.58 -7.16
N PHE A 318 -7.45 -14.16 -6.33
CA PHE A 318 -7.62 -12.76 -5.96
C PHE A 318 -7.67 -12.52 -4.45
N CYS A 319 -8.59 -13.13 -3.71
CA CYS A 319 -8.68 -12.89 -2.27
C CYS A 319 -9.05 -14.14 -1.48
N LYS A 320 -8.57 -14.20 -0.23
CA LYS A 320 -8.89 -15.27 0.73
C LYS A 320 -8.79 -14.80 2.16
N SER A 321 -9.79 -15.16 2.97
CA SER A 321 -9.70 -15.12 4.43
C SER A 321 -8.98 -16.36 4.93
N ALA A 322 -7.86 -16.20 5.62
CA ALA A 322 -7.10 -17.30 6.19
C ALA A 322 -7.08 -17.21 7.71
N THR A 323 -7.11 -18.38 8.35
CA THR A 323 -7.00 -18.50 9.80
C THR A 323 -5.57 -18.35 10.28
N LEU A 324 -5.38 -18.04 11.55
CA LEU A 324 -4.05 -18.02 12.17
C LEU A 324 -3.33 -19.38 12.01
N ASP A 325 -4.07 -20.49 12.06
CA ASP A 325 -3.49 -21.82 11.85
C ASP A 325 -3.00 -22.03 10.41
N ASP A 326 -3.67 -21.45 9.43
CA ASP A 326 -3.18 -21.48 8.05
C ASP A 326 -1.90 -20.66 7.91
N ILE A 327 -1.82 -19.51 8.57
CA ILE A 327 -0.60 -18.68 8.56
C ILE A 327 0.57 -19.41 9.24
N ARG A 328 0.33 -20.11 10.35
CA ARG A 328 1.31 -20.98 11.01
C ARG A 328 1.84 -22.07 10.09
N LYS A 329 0.95 -22.78 9.37
CA LYS A 329 1.31 -23.82 8.39
C LYS A 329 2.19 -23.27 7.27
N HIS A 330 2.00 -22.00 6.89
CA HIS A 330 2.83 -21.31 5.91
C HIS A 330 4.09 -20.66 6.47
N GLY A 331 4.48 -20.99 7.72
CA GLY A 331 5.71 -20.47 8.36
C GLY A 331 5.68 -18.96 8.58
N TYR A 332 4.51 -18.40 8.88
CA TYR A 332 4.29 -16.96 9.10
C TYR A 332 4.66 -16.05 7.91
N VAL A 333 4.68 -16.59 6.70
CA VAL A 333 4.83 -15.83 5.47
C VAL A 333 3.50 -15.22 5.09
N LEU A 334 3.45 -13.91 4.85
CA LEU A 334 2.22 -13.15 4.59
C LEU A 334 2.02 -12.81 3.09
N THR A 335 2.69 -13.49 2.19
CA THR A 335 2.56 -13.23 0.74
C THR A 335 1.20 -13.73 0.23
N PRO A 336 0.29 -12.86 -0.24
CA PRO A 336 -1.08 -13.22 -0.60
C PRO A 336 -1.18 -14.38 -1.60
N GLY A 337 -0.32 -14.46 -2.60
CA GLY A 337 -0.32 -15.54 -3.58
C GLY A 337 -0.15 -16.96 -3.01
N ARG A 338 0.29 -17.11 -1.75
CA ARG A 338 0.33 -18.41 -1.07
C ARG A 338 -1.04 -18.87 -0.57
N TYR A 339 -1.97 -17.94 -0.39
CA TYR A 339 -3.28 -18.18 0.22
C TYR A 339 -4.40 -18.21 -0.80
N VAL A 340 -4.38 -17.30 -1.79
CA VAL A 340 -5.49 -17.13 -2.74
C VAL A 340 -5.61 -18.26 -3.78
N GLY A 341 -4.59 -19.13 -3.89
CA GLY A 341 -4.58 -20.21 -4.89
C GLY A 341 -4.35 -19.68 -6.32
N ALA A 342 -4.51 -20.55 -7.31
CA ALA A 342 -4.50 -20.18 -8.70
C ALA A 342 -5.88 -19.67 -9.12
N ALA A 343 -5.90 -18.64 -9.96
CA ALA A 343 -7.14 -18.25 -10.64
C ALA A 343 -7.66 -19.44 -11.47
N GLU A 344 -8.96 -19.62 -11.52
CA GLU A 344 -9.55 -20.54 -12.47
C GLU A 344 -9.16 -20.06 -13.88
N VAL A 345 -8.35 -20.86 -14.56
CA VAL A 345 -8.04 -20.64 -15.97
C VAL A 345 -9.20 -21.25 -16.71
N GLU A 346 -9.94 -20.44 -17.49
CA GLU A 346 -10.88 -21.00 -18.44
C GLU A 346 -10.12 -22.01 -19.29
N ASP A 347 -10.60 -23.24 -19.29
CA ASP A 347 -10.05 -24.29 -20.15
C ASP A 347 -10.30 -23.87 -21.59
N ASP A 348 -9.24 -23.51 -22.30
CA ASP A 348 -9.32 -23.10 -23.72
C ASP A 348 -9.65 -24.28 -24.62
N GLY A 349 -9.86 -25.47 -24.04
CA GLY A 349 -10.23 -26.69 -24.75
C GLY A 349 -9.12 -27.25 -25.63
N GLU A 350 -7.93 -26.64 -25.65
CA GLU A 350 -6.77 -27.14 -26.38
C GLU A 350 -6.10 -28.28 -25.57
N PRO A 351 -6.01 -29.50 -26.11
CA PRO A 351 -5.35 -30.60 -25.40
C PRO A 351 -3.91 -30.24 -25.02
N PHE A 352 -3.50 -30.63 -23.80
CA PHE A 352 -2.18 -30.26 -23.24
C PHE A 352 -1.02 -30.59 -24.20
N ASP A 353 -1.06 -31.77 -24.84
CA ASP A 353 0.01 -32.21 -25.74
C ASP A 353 0.09 -31.34 -27.02
N GLU A 354 -1.04 -30.90 -27.55
CA GLU A 354 -1.10 -30.00 -28.70
C GLU A 354 -0.59 -28.60 -28.34
N LYS A 355 -1.04 -28.09 -27.19
CA LYS A 355 -0.58 -26.80 -26.65
C LYS A 355 0.92 -26.81 -26.38
N MET A 356 1.45 -27.86 -25.78
CA MET A 356 2.89 -28.03 -25.51
C MET A 356 3.69 -28.14 -26.80
N ALA A 357 3.21 -28.87 -27.78
CA ALA A 357 3.87 -28.97 -29.08
C ALA A 357 3.96 -27.61 -29.78
N ARG A 358 2.86 -26.85 -29.80
CA ARG A 358 2.80 -25.51 -30.37
C ARG A 358 3.73 -24.53 -29.63
N LEU A 359 3.67 -24.50 -28.31
CA LEU A 359 4.52 -23.61 -27.49
C LEU A 359 6.01 -23.96 -27.65
N ALA A 360 6.37 -25.23 -27.69
CA ALA A 360 7.74 -25.69 -27.94
C ALA A 360 8.23 -25.32 -29.36
N ALA A 361 7.37 -25.35 -30.36
CA ALA A 361 7.71 -24.87 -31.70
C ALA A 361 7.96 -23.37 -31.70
N THR A 362 7.06 -22.57 -31.12
CA THR A 362 7.19 -21.12 -31.01
C THR A 362 8.48 -20.73 -30.24
N LEU A 363 8.78 -21.43 -29.16
CA LEU A 363 10.01 -21.18 -28.39
C LEU A 363 11.26 -21.43 -29.22
N ARG A 364 11.29 -22.54 -30.00
CA ARG A 364 12.42 -22.81 -30.91
C ARG A 364 12.62 -21.72 -31.95
N GLU A 365 11.52 -21.23 -32.55
CA GLU A 365 11.58 -20.11 -33.51
C GLU A 365 12.14 -18.83 -32.87
N GLN A 366 11.66 -18.50 -31.67
CA GLN A 366 12.15 -17.33 -30.92
C GLN A 366 13.63 -17.47 -30.54
N MET A 367 14.09 -18.66 -30.14
CA MET A 367 15.49 -18.92 -29.86
C MET A 367 16.38 -18.84 -31.13
N GLN A 368 15.89 -19.28 -32.27
CA GLN A 368 16.61 -19.15 -33.56
C GLN A 368 16.71 -17.67 -33.95
N GLU A 369 15.64 -16.91 -33.81
CA GLU A 369 15.63 -15.48 -34.15
C GLU A 369 16.54 -14.70 -33.17
N ALA A 370 16.52 -15.01 -31.87
CA ALA A 370 17.44 -14.44 -30.90
C ALA A 370 18.91 -14.66 -31.29
N GLY A 371 19.26 -15.92 -31.65
CA GLY A 371 20.64 -16.23 -32.13
C GLY A 371 21.00 -15.54 -33.45
N ARG A 372 20.02 -15.24 -34.32
CA ARG A 372 20.24 -14.44 -35.52
C ARG A 372 20.52 -12.98 -35.18
N LEU A 373 19.74 -12.43 -34.23
CA LEU A 373 19.91 -11.05 -33.77
C LEU A 373 21.25 -10.85 -33.04
N ASP A 374 21.63 -11.79 -32.20
CA ASP A 374 22.93 -11.76 -31.49
C ASP A 374 24.09 -11.67 -32.49
N LYS A 375 24.10 -12.52 -33.52
CA LYS A 375 25.12 -12.46 -34.59
C LYS A 375 25.08 -11.14 -35.34
N ALA A 376 23.89 -10.56 -35.59
CA ALA A 376 23.80 -9.26 -36.24
C ALA A 376 24.31 -8.12 -35.36
N ILE A 377 24.06 -8.19 -34.05
CA ILE A 377 24.63 -7.23 -33.07
C ILE A 377 26.14 -7.33 -33.02
N GLU A 378 26.69 -8.54 -32.93
CA GLU A 378 28.14 -8.78 -32.96
C GLU A 378 28.76 -8.21 -34.23
N ALA A 379 28.18 -8.49 -35.39
CA ALA A 379 28.71 -7.99 -36.68
C ALA A 379 28.67 -6.46 -36.74
N ASN A 380 27.65 -5.83 -36.23
CA ASN A 380 27.50 -4.37 -36.19
C ASN A 380 28.53 -3.75 -35.22
N LEU A 381 28.74 -4.34 -34.06
CA LEU A 381 29.73 -3.89 -33.08
C LEU A 381 31.16 -4.03 -33.64
N TRP A 382 31.45 -5.13 -34.36
CA TRP A 382 32.72 -5.31 -35.09
C TRP A 382 32.92 -4.22 -36.13
N GLY A 383 31.88 -3.92 -36.92
CA GLY A 383 31.91 -2.85 -37.93
C GLY A 383 32.15 -1.45 -37.36
N LEU A 384 31.78 -1.22 -36.11
CA LEU A 384 31.98 0.02 -35.36
C LEU A 384 33.32 0.07 -34.58
N GLY A 385 34.12 -1.01 -34.61
CA GLY A 385 35.38 -1.09 -33.87
C GLY A 385 35.28 -1.47 -32.40
N PHE A 386 34.09 -1.96 -31.97
CA PHE A 386 33.79 -2.40 -30.60
C PHE A 386 33.51 -3.91 -30.54
N GLY A 387 34.39 -4.73 -31.09
CA GLY A 387 34.28 -6.20 -30.98
C GLY A 387 34.26 -6.64 -29.51
N LEU A 388 33.26 -7.47 -29.15
CA LEU A 388 33.25 -8.15 -27.85
C LEU A 388 34.34 -9.24 -27.91
N GLU A 389 35.44 -9.08 -27.16
CA GLU A 389 36.34 -10.19 -26.85
C GLU A 389 35.63 -11.11 -25.87
N VAL A 390 35.35 -12.35 -26.27
CA VAL A 390 34.79 -13.42 -25.43
C VAL A 390 35.88 -14.02 -24.56
#